data_c1a4e366650eef9a30ebded59db98ba9
#
_entry.id   c1a4e366650eef9a30ebded59db98ba9
#
_cell.length_a   1.000
_cell.length_b   1.000
_cell.length_c   1.000
_cell.angle_alpha   90.00
_cell.angle_beta   90.00
_cell.angle_gamma   90.00
#
_symmetry.space_group_name_H-M   'P 1'
#
loop_
_entity.id
_entity.type
_entity.pdbx_description
1 polymer ?
#
loop_
_entity_poly.entity_id
_entity_poly.type
_entity_poly.pdbx_seq_one_letter_code
_entity_poly.pdbx_strand_id
1 'polypeptide(L)'
;MRKGLVYAIIIFIVVLAACTIGGSYYFINYSLKPNATLLTKNADTYPQMYESYPFLEPWVDSLKQVDAIKDTFIINPHGIQLHAYYIHAPRPTEKTAVIVHGYTDNAVRMFMIGYLYNKDLGYNILLPDLQHQGDSEGEAIQMGWKDRLDVLQWMNIANAIFGDSTQMVVHGISMGAATTMMVSGEPQQQFVKCFVEDCGYTSVWDECSSYLHFLFCTQQVGYVKRNTDGILMKPPH
;
A
#
# COMPACT_ATOMS: atom_id res chain seq x y z
N MET A 1 -54.42 -9.96 -18.21
CA MET A 1 -53.73 -9.42 -17.02
C MET A 1 -52.47 -10.23 -16.62
N ARG A 2 -52.49 -11.58 -16.55
CA ARG A 2 -51.33 -12.39 -16.13
C ARG A 2 -50.08 -12.24 -17.01
N LYS A 3 -50.21 -12.17 -18.35
CA LYS A 3 -49.03 -12.09 -19.26
C LYS A 3 -48.31 -10.72 -19.11
N GLY A 4 -49.02 -9.62 -18.98
CA GLY A 4 -48.40 -8.30 -18.79
C GLY A 4 -47.60 -8.19 -17.48
N LEU A 5 -48.09 -8.80 -16.40
CA LEU A 5 -47.38 -8.85 -15.12
C LEU A 5 -46.08 -9.68 -15.23
N VAL A 6 -46.12 -10.82 -15.94
CA VAL A 6 -44.93 -11.64 -16.16
C VAL A 6 -43.85 -10.87 -16.95
N TYR A 7 -44.24 -10.17 -18.04
CA TYR A 7 -43.28 -9.32 -18.77
C TYR A 7 -42.72 -8.20 -17.93
N ALA A 8 -43.53 -7.55 -17.10
CA ALA A 8 -43.05 -6.49 -16.19
C ALA A 8 -42.00 -7.02 -15.19
N ILE A 9 -42.25 -8.21 -14.62
CA ILE A 9 -41.29 -8.86 -13.71
C ILE A 9 -39.99 -9.23 -14.43
N ILE A 10 -40.09 -9.80 -15.66
CA ILE A 10 -38.88 -10.12 -16.44
C ILE A 10 -38.05 -8.86 -16.75
N ILE A 11 -38.71 -7.80 -17.17
CA ILE A 11 -38.05 -6.52 -17.47
C ILE A 11 -37.38 -5.98 -16.20
N PHE A 12 -38.07 -6.00 -15.07
CA PHE A 12 -37.50 -5.57 -13.77
C PHE A 12 -36.24 -6.38 -13.40
N ILE A 13 -36.28 -7.71 -13.53
CA ILE A 13 -35.13 -8.57 -13.25
C ILE A 13 -33.96 -8.26 -14.18
N VAL A 14 -34.23 -8.06 -15.47
CA VAL A 14 -33.19 -7.74 -16.46
C VAL A 14 -32.55 -6.38 -16.15
N VAL A 15 -33.35 -5.37 -15.83
CA VAL A 15 -32.84 -4.04 -15.43
C VAL A 15 -32.03 -4.14 -14.16
N LEU A 16 -32.51 -4.85 -13.16
CA LEU A 16 -31.79 -5.06 -11.89
C LEU A 16 -30.43 -5.75 -12.13
N ALA A 17 -30.41 -6.81 -12.93
CA ALA A 17 -29.17 -7.50 -13.28
C ALA A 17 -28.21 -6.59 -14.06
N ALA A 18 -28.69 -5.81 -15.03
CA ALA A 18 -27.88 -4.86 -15.76
C ALA A 18 -27.29 -3.76 -14.85
N CYS A 19 -28.08 -3.21 -13.92
CA CYS A 19 -27.61 -2.24 -12.94
C CYS A 19 -26.57 -2.84 -11.99
N THR A 20 -26.78 -4.08 -11.54
CA THR A 20 -25.84 -4.77 -10.66
C THR A 20 -24.49 -5.03 -11.36
N ILE A 21 -24.53 -5.56 -12.59
CA ILE A 21 -23.33 -5.83 -13.40
C ILE A 21 -22.60 -4.51 -13.73
N GLY A 22 -23.33 -3.51 -14.20
CA GLY A 22 -22.75 -2.20 -14.54
C GLY A 22 -22.15 -1.50 -13.31
N GLY A 23 -22.86 -1.52 -12.20
CA GLY A 23 -22.38 -0.98 -10.92
C GLY A 23 -21.13 -1.70 -10.42
N SER A 24 -21.13 -3.03 -10.43
CA SER A 24 -19.94 -3.83 -10.04
C SER A 24 -18.74 -3.53 -10.93
N TYR A 25 -18.93 -3.45 -12.24
CA TYR A 25 -17.87 -3.10 -13.17
C TYR A 25 -17.30 -1.70 -12.91
N TYR A 26 -18.17 -0.72 -12.66
CA TYR A 26 -17.78 0.64 -12.31
C TYR A 26 -16.93 0.66 -11.02
N PHE A 27 -17.41 0.01 -9.95
CA PHE A 27 -16.70 0.00 -8.67
C PHE A 27 -15.36 -0.74 -8.72
N ILE A 28 -15.28 -1.85 -9.44
CA ILE A 28 -14.01 -2.58 -9.63
C ILE A 28 -13.00 -1.69 -10.35
N ASN A 29 -13.38 -1.03 -11.44
CA ASN A 29 -12.47 -0.14 -12.14
C ASN A 29 -12.08 1.08 -11.30
N TYR A 30 -13.01 1.67 -10.58
CA TYR A 30 -12.74 2.79 -9.69
C TYR A 30 -11.74 2.41 -8.58
N SER A 31 -11.88 1.24 -7.99
CA SER A 31 -11.02 0.78 -6.89
C SER A 31 -9.68 0.25 -7.35
N LEU A 32 -9.64 -0.53 -8.42
CA LEU A 32 -8.40 -1.17 -8.85
C LEU A 32 -7.61 -0.38 -9.89
N LYS A 33 -8.27 0.52 -10.62
CA LYS A 33 -7.66 1.39 -11.63
C LYS A 33 -7.93 2.86 -11.32
N PRO A 34 -7.52 3.33 -10.13
CA PRO A 34 -7.72 4.73 -9.80
C PRO A 34 -7.02 5.61 -10.84
N ASN A 35 -7.67 6.72 -11.17
CA ASN A 35 -7.12 7.65 -12.15
C ASN A 35 -5.94 8.46 -11.57
N ALA A 36 -5.24 9.19 -12.44
CA ALA A 36 -4.08 10.00 -12.08
C ALA A 36 -4.32 11.06 -10.98
N THR A 37 -5.57 11.32 -10.60
CA THR A 37 -5.90 12.24 -9.51
C THR A 37 -5.69 11.58 -8.13
N LEU A 38 -5.80 10.26 -8.05
CA LEU A 38 -5.61 9.49 -6.82
C LEU A 38 -4.20 8.85 -6.75
N LEU A 39 -3.60 8.58 -7.93
CA LEU A 39 -2.24 8.05 -8.02
C LEU A 39 -1.26 9.19 -8.26
N THR A 40 -0.32 9.35 -7.36
CA THR A 40 0.71 10.38 -7.46
C THR A 40 2.04 9.73 -7.87
N LYS A 41 2.71 10.32 -8.85
CA LYS A 41 4.08 9.94 -9.18
C LYS A 41 5.02 10.31 -8.03
N ASN A 42 6.12 9.58 -7.88
CA ASN A 42 7.07 9.81 -6.80
C ASN A 42 7.56 11.27 -6.74
N ALA A 43 7.89 11.87 -7.88
CA ALA A 43 8.33 13.26 -7.93
C ALA A 43 7.31 14.26 -7.38
N ASP A 44 6.02 14.01 -7.60
CA ASP A 44 4.92 14.89 -7.20
C ASP A 44 4.48 14.67 -5.74
N THR A 45 4.98 13.61 -5.10
CA THR A 45 4.62 13.25 -3.72
C THR A 45 5.44 13.99 -2.66
N TYR A 46 6.66 14.43 -2.97
CA TYR A 46 7.53 15.09 -2.00
C TYR A 46 6.91 16.30 -1.30
N PRO A 47 6.22 17.25 -1.98
CA PRO A 47 5.60 18.38 -1.30
C PRO A 47 4.57 17.97 -0.26
N GLN A 48 3.73 17.01 -0.57
CA GLN A 48 2.70 16.51 0.35
C GLN A 48 3.33 15.74 1.54
N MET A 49 4.41 15.00 1.29
CA MET A 49 5.15 14.32 2.35
C MET A 49 5.79 15.32 3.32
N TYR A 50 6.40 16.40 2.82
CA TYR A 50 7.01 17.44 3.65
C TYR A 50 5.97 18.24 4.44
N GLU A 51 4.81 18.51 3.84
CA GLU A 51 3.69 19.13 4.56
C GLU A 51 3.21 18.27 5.72
N SER A 52 3.09 16.95 5.49
CA SER A 52 2.64 15.98 6.52
C SER A 52 3.71 15.70 7.58
N TYR A 53 4.97 15.68 7.18
CA TYR A 53 6.13 15.31 8.00
C TYR A 53 7.30 16.26 7.79
N PRO A 54 7.25 17.51 8.28
CA PRO A 54 8.27 18.52 8.02
C PRO A 54 9.68 18.13 8.47
N PHE A 55 9.81 17.24 9.46
CA PHE A 55 11.09 16.77 9.95
C PHE A 55 11.86 15.89 8.96
N LEU A 56 11.20 15.39 7.91
CA LEU A 56 11.83 14.58 6.85
C LEU A 56 12.64 15.44 5.87
N GLU A 57 12.24 16.69 5.62
CA GLU A 57 12.83 17.54 4.62
C GLU A 57 14.35 17.68 4.78
N PRO A 58 14.89 18.04 5.98
CA PRO A 58 16.35 18.17 6.15
C PRO A 58 17.12 16.86 5.94
N TRP A 59 16.50 15.72 6.28
CA TRP A 59 17.11 14.40 6.08
C TRP A 59 17.14 14.04 4.60
N VAL A 60 16.01 14.18 3.90
CA VAL A 60 15.90 13.88 2.48
C VAL A 60 16.81 14.78 1.67
N ASP A 61 16.90 16.06 2.00
CA ASP A 61 17.80 17.01 1.34
C ASP A 61 19.26 16.63 1.56
N SER A 62 19.64 16.20 2.76
CA SER A 62 20.98 15.70 3.02
C SER A 62 21.32 14.47 2.18
N LEU A 63 20.37 13.57 1.95
CA LEU A 63 20.53 12.40 1.09
C LEU A 63 20.64 12.78 -0.39
N LYS A 64 19.84 13.75 -0.86
CA LYS A 64 19.88 14.27 -2.22
C LYS A 64 21.20 14.97 -2.54
N GLN A 65 21.73 15.75 -1.59
CA GLN A 65 23.01 16.46 -1.76
C GLN A 65 24.20 15.53 -2.04
N VAL A 66 24.17 14.32 -1.50
CA VAL A 66 25.22 13.32 -1.71
C VAL A 66 24.79 12.20 -2.67
N ASP A 67 23.69 12.40 -3.37
CA ASP A 67 23.13 11.43 -4.32
C ASP A 67 22.96 10.03 -3.70
N ALA A 68 22.48 9.96 -2.45
CA ALA A 68 22.31 8.72 -1.72
C ALA A 68 20.98 8.00 -1.99
N ILE A 69 19.97 8.70 -2.50
CA ILE A 69 18.70 8.10 -2.92
C ILE A 69 18.91 7.56 -4.33
N LYS A 70 18.85 6.25 -4.48
CA LYS A 70 19.09 5.57 -5.76
C LYS A 70 17.81 4.92 -6.27
N ASP A 71 17.59 5.02 -7.57
CA ASP A 71 16.54 4.30 -8.27
C ASP A 71 17.02 2.91 -8.69
N THR A 72 16.10 1.95 -8.69
CA THR A 72 16.32 0.64 -9.31
C THR A 72 15.04 0.13 -9.93
N PHE A 73 15.18 -0.68 -10.99
CA PHE A 73 14.06 -1.22 -11.75
C PHE A 73 14.25 -2.71 -11.93
N ILE A 74 13.15 -3.44 -11.89
CA ILE A 74 13.10 -4.86 -12.26
C ILE A 74 11.97 -5.08 -13.25
N ILE A 75 12.06 -6.15 -14.01
CA ILE A 75 10.94 -6.65 -14.82
C ILE A 75 10.45 -7.93 -14.13
N ASN A 76 9.20 -7.94 -13.72
CA ASN A 76 8.62 -9.11 -13.08
C ASN A 76 8.34 -10.23 -14.10
N PRO A 77 7.99 -11.46 -13.68
CA PRO A 77 7.71 -12.59 -14.59
C PRO A 77 6.56 -12.35 -15.59
N HIS A 78 5.76 -11.31 -15.38
CA HIS A 78 4.67 -10.92 -16.28
C HIS A 78 5.08 -9.82 -17.28
N GLY A 79 6.34 -9.41 -17.30
CA GLY A 79 6.87 -8.37 -18.19
C GLY A 79 6.56 -6.95 -17.73
N ILE A 80 6.12 -6.75 -16.48
CA ILE A 80 5.80 -5.44 -15.92
C ILE A 80 7.05 -4.85 -15.30
N GLN A 81 7.41 -3.61 -15.68
CA GLN A 81 8.51 -2.87 -15.07
C GLN A 81 8.08 -2.30 -13.74
N LEU A 82 8.83 -2.63 -12.69
CA LEU A 82 8.62 -2.16 -11.33
C LEU A 82 9.79 -1.30 -10.89
N HIS A 83 9.50 -0.31 -10.07
CA HIS A 83 10.44 0.66 -9.54
C HIS A 83 10.62 0.47 -8.03
N ALA A 84 11.81 0.81 -7.52
CA ALA A 84 12.05 1.00 -6.08
C ALA A 84 13.13 2.06 -5.85
N TYR A 85 13.05 2.79 -4.74
CA TYR A 85 14.19 3.49 -4.18
C TYR A 85 14.98 2.58 -3.24
N TYR A 86 16.32 2.79 -3.20
CA TYR A 86 17.14 2.21 -2.14
C TYR A 86 18.14 3.22 -1.59
N ILE A 87 18.45 3.09 -0.30
CA ILE A 87 19.35 3.99 0.43
C ILE A 87 20.23 3.14 1.33
N HIS A 88 21.55 3.29 1.20
CA HIS A 88 22.48 2.66 2.14
C HIS A 88 22.40 3.30 3.52
N ALA A 89 22.68 2.53 4.54
CA ALA A 89 22.83 3.03 5.89
C ALA A 89 23.99 4.04 5.99
N PRO A 90 23.94 5.00 6.93
CA PRO A 90 25.03 5.95 7.16
C PRO A 90 26.37 5.29 7.54
N ARG A 91 26.33 4.05 8.01
CA ARG A 91 27.50 3.22 8.34
C ARG A 91 27.27 1.80 7.81
N PRO A 92 28.34 1.09 7.44
CA PRO A 92 28.24 -0.29 6.97
C PRO A 92 27.46 -1.17 7.98
N THR A 93 26.49 -1.92 7.48
CA THR A 93 25.63 -2.81 8.27
C THR A 93 25.04 -3.91 7.38
N GLU A 94 24.75 -5.04 7.99
CA GLU A 94 23.96 -6.13 7.37
C GLU A 94 22.44 -5.93 7.56
N LYS A 95 22.03 -5.00 8.44
CA LYS A 95 20.63 -4.73 8.72
C LYS A 95 19.95 -4.07 7.52
N THR A 96 18.87 -4.67 7.05
CA THR A 96 18.14 -4.20 5.86
C THR A 96 16.64 -4.18 6.12
N ALA A 97 15.94 -3.14 5.66
CA ALA A 97 14.49 -3.08 5.69
C ALA A 97 13.93 -2.92 4.27
N VAL A 98 12.98 -3.78 3.90
CA VAL A 98 12.10 -3.59 2.74
C VAL A 98 10.79 -3.05 3.25
N ILE A 99 10.39 -1.86 2.77
CA ILE A 99 9.25 -1.11 3.33
C ILE A 99 8.17 -0.97 2.26
N VAL A 100 7.03 -1.62 2.48
CA VAL A 100 5.95 -1.79 1.50
C VAL A 100 4.79 -0.85 1.80
N HIS A 101 4.46 0.00 0.83
CA HIS A 101 3.45 1.05 0.97
C HIS A 101 1.99 0.54 0.88
N GLY A 102 1.04 1.39 1.29
CA GLY A 102 -0.39 1.13 1.28
C GLY A 102 -1.08 1.35 -0.08
N TYR A 103 -2.40 1.24 -0.06
CA TYR A 103 -3.27 1.47 -1.21
C TYR A 103 -3.19 2.94 -1.68
N THR A 104 -3.07 3.16 -3.00
CA THR A 104 -2.90 4.49 -3.64
C THR A 104 -1.71 5.31 -3.12
N ASP A 105 -0.75 4.66 -2.50
CA ASP A 105 0.45 5.26 -1.96
C ASP A 105 1.67 4.96 -2.85
N ASN A 106 2.88 5.33 -2.44
CA ASN A 106 4.11 5.08 -3.19
C ASN A 106 5.36 5.06 -2.28
N ALA A 107 6.50 4.76 -2.88
CA ALA A 107 7.78 4.67 -2.17
C ALA A 107 8.18 5.96 -1.43
N VAL A 108 7.86 7.15 -1.97
CA VAL A 108 8.23 8.44 -1.34
C VAL A 108 7.49 8.64 -0.02
N ARG A 109 6.21 8.27 0.06
CA ARG A 109 5.47 8.38 1.33
C ARG A 109 6.04 7.48 2.42
N MET A 110 6.68 6.38 2.04
CA MET A 110 7.33 5.48 2.98
C MET A 110 8.65 6.02 3.54
N PHE A 111 9.12 7.18 3.10
CA PHE A 111 10.29 7.83 3.70
C PHE A 111 10.09 8.15 5.20
N MET A 112 8.85 8.30 5.67
CA MET A 112 8.60 8.45 7.11
C MET A 112 9.04 7.21 7.92
N ILE A 113 8.75 6.01 7.43
CA ILE A 113 9.24 4.77 8.03
C ILE A 113 10.71 4.55 7.67
N GLY A 114 11.10 4.94 6.44
CA GLY A 114 12.50 4.93 6.00
C GLY A 114 13.41 5.75 6.92
N TYR A 115 12.95 6.90 7.42
CA TYR A 115 13.68 7.72 8.40
C TYR A 115 13.98 6.92 9.67
N LEU A 116 12.97 6.27 10.25
CA LEU A 116 13.14 5.44 11.43
C LEU A 116 14.19 4.35 11.20
N TYR A 117 14.08 3.59 10.12
CA TYR A 117 15.02 2.51 9.84
C TYR A 117 16.42 3.03 9.48
N ASN A 118 16.51 3.97 8.55
CA ASN A 118 17.82 4.41 8.02
C ASN A 118 18.52 5.38 8.96
N LYS A 119 17.84 6.47 9.36
CA LYS A 119 18.45 7.54 10.14
C LYS A 119 18.64 7.15 11.60
N ASP A 120 17.60 6.56 12.22
CA ASP A 120 17.61 6.31 13.67
C ASP A 120 18.20 4.96 14.03
N LEU A 121 17.87 3.90 13.25
CA LEU A 121 18.28 2.52 13.52
C LEU A 121 19.50 2.06 12.71
N GLY A 122 19.92 2.82 11.69
CA GLY A 122 21.09 2.51 10.87
C GLY A 122 20.92 1.30 9.95
N TYR A 123 19.76 1.13 9.33
CA TYR A 123 19.47 0.09 8.36
C TYR A 123 19.71 0.57 6.92
N ASN A 124 20.12 -0.32 6.05
CA ASN A 124 19.87 -0.16 4.63
C ASN A 124 18.36 -0.25 4.39
N ILE A 125 17.83 0.52 3.45
CA ILE A 125 16.39 0.48 3.14
C ILE A 125 16.15 0.34 1.64
N LEU A 126 15.11 -0.42 1.28
CA LEU A 126 14.55 -0.51 -0.06
C LEU A 126 13.04 -0.27 0.03
N LEU A 127 12.53 0.62 -0.82
CA LEU A 127 11.14 1.09 -0.82
C LEU A 127 10.57 0.85 -2.23
N PRO A 128 9.90 -0.29 -2.46
CA PRO A 128 9.31 -0.57 -3.77
C PRO A 128 8.03 0.22 -3.99
N ASP A 129 7.79 0.60 -5.24
CA ASP A 129 6.47 0.94 -5.73
C ASP A 129 5.75 -0.34 -6.18
N LEU A 130 4.57 -0.60 -5.63
CA LEU A 130 3.73 -1.72 -6.04
C LEU A 130 3.12 -1.47 -7.43
N GLN A 131 2.60 -2.52 -8.06
CA GLN A 131 2.03 -2.40 -9.40
C GLN A 131 0.97 -1.30 -9.50
N HIS A 132 1.03 -0.53 -10.59
CA HIS A 132 0.12 0.57 -10.90
C HIS A 132 0.22 1.77 -9.93
N GLN A 133 1.28 1.88 -9.14
CA GLN A 133 1.47 2.94 -8.14
C GLN A 133 2.88 3.52 -8.24
N GLY A 134 3.06 4.77 -7.81
CA GLY A 134 4.36 5.47 -7.90
C GLY A 134 4.89 5.50 -9.32
N ASP A 135 6.12 5.03 -9.51
CA ASP A 135 6.79 4.95 -10.81
C ASP A 135 6.79 3.53 -11.41
N SER A 136 6.13 2.57 -10.75
CA SER A 136 5.89 1.24 -11.30
C SER A 136 4.82 1.26 -12.38
N GLU A 137 4.99 0.36 -13.36
CA GLU A 137 3.95 0.04 -14.34
C GLU A 137 2.88 -0.90 -13.74
N GLY A 138 1.90 -1.22 -14.54
CA GLY A 138 0.82 -2.14 -14.22
C GLY A 138 -0.53 -1.63 -14.70
N GLU A 139 -1.50 -2.52 -14.83
CA GLU A 139 -2.86 -2.17 -15.30
C GLU A 139 -3.81 -1.87 -14.14
N ALA A 140 -3.52 -2.39 -12.96
CA ALA A 140 -4.38 -2.27 -11.79
C ALA A 140 -3.62 -2.54 -10.49
N ILE A 141 -4.09 -1.99 -9.39
CA ILE A 141 -3.65 -2.32 -8.03
C ILE A 141 -4.03 -3.77 -7.73
N GLN A 142 -3.11 -4.55 -7.17
CA GLN A 142 -3.25 -5.99 -7.00
C GLN A 142 -3.73 -6.41 -5.59
N MET A 143 -4.00 -5.44 -4.71
CA MET A 143 -4.50 -5.63 -3.34
C MET A 143 -3.69 -6.63 -2.51
N GLY A 144 -2.38 -6.68 -2.73
CA GLY A 144 -1.43 -7.54 -2.04
C GLY A 144 -1.22 -8.92 -2.66
N TRP A 145 -2.22 -9.49 -3.35
CA TRP A 145 -2.17 -10.88 -3.77
C TRP A 145 -1.06 -11.18 -4.79
N LYS A 146 -0.96 -10.40 -5.86
CA LYS A 146 0.15 -10.54 -6.82
C LYS A 146 1.37 -9.77 -6.36
N ASP A 147 1.17 -8.64 -5.70
CA ASP A 147 2.24 -7.81 -5.15
C ASP A 147 3.19 -8.61 -4.24
N ARG A 148 2.70 -9.64 -3.52
CA ARG A 148 3.55 -10.49 -2.68
C ARG A 148 4.69 -11.14 -3.46
N LEU A 149 4.46 -11.53 -4.72
CA LEU A 149 5.49 -12.16 -5.57
C LEU A 149 6.53 -11.14 -6.01
N ASP A 150 6.10 -9.92 -6.30
CA ASP A 150 6.99 -8.80 -6.63
C ASP A 150 7.82 -8.40 -5.40
N VAL A 151 7.22 -8.37 -4.21
CA VAL A 151 7.94 -8.08 -2.95
C VAL A 151 8.98 -9.16 -2.66
N LEU A 152 8.69 -10.46 -2.88
CA LEU A 152 9.70 -11.52 -2.77
C LEU A 152 10.88 -11.29 -3.72
N GLN A 153 10.63 -10.82 -4.94
CA GLN A 153 11.69 -10.46 -5.87
C GLN A 153 12.48 -9.26 -5.35
N TRP A 154 11.83 -8.22 -4.85
CA TRP A 154 12.47 -7.06 -4.23
C TRP A 154 13.32 -7.41 -3.02
N MET A 155 12.90 -8.38 -2.19
CA MET A 155 13.71 -8.87 -1.07
C MET A 155 15.03 -9.48 -1.55
N ASN A 156 15.01 -10.27 -2.62
CA ASN A 156 16.23 -10.84 -3.21
C ASN A 156 17.12 -9.73 -3.82
N ILE A 157 16.54 -8.76 -4.49
CA ILE A 157 17.26 -7.59 -5.03
C ILE A 157 17.90 -6.77 -3.91
N ALA A 158 17.15 -6.49 -2.82
CA ALA A 158 17.67 -5.78 -1.67
C ALA A 158 18.88 -6.55 -1.04
N ASN A 159 18.76 -7.88 -0.91
CA ASN A 159 19.86 -8.69 -0.42
C ASN A 159 21.10 -8.55 -1.32
N ALA A 160 20.94 -8.64 -2.63
CA ALA A 160 22.06 -8.49 -3.58
C ALA A 160 22.67 -7.08 -3.57
N ILE A 161 21.85 -6.01 -3.52
CA ILE A 161 22.33 -4.61 -3.46
C ILE A 161 23.15 -4.37 -2.19
N PHE A 162 22.72 -4.93 -1.04
CA PHE A 162 23.33 -4.66 0.27
C PHE A 162 24.35 -5.71 0.74
N GLY A 163 24.77 -6.62 -0.14
CA GLY A 163 25.97 -7.45 0.06
C GLY A 163 25.76 -8.93 0.39
N ASP A 164 24.63 -9.51 -0.02
CA ASP A 164 24.31 -10.96 0.03
C ASP A 164 24.30 -11.63 1.42
N SER A 165 24.50 -10.85 2.49
CA SER A 165 24.51 -11.33 3.89
C SER A 165 23.57 -10.53 4.80
N THR A 166 22.47 -10.04 4.25
CA THR A 166 21.58 -9.13 4.97
C THR A 166 20.80 -9.83 6.10
N GLN A 167 20.47 -9.06 7.12
CA GLN A 167 19.50 -9.42 8.16
C GLN A 167 18.24 -8.56 7.91
N MET A 168 17.30 -9.15 7.18
CA MET A 168 16.21 -8.40 6.59
C MET A 168 14.95 -8.39 7.47
N VAL A 169 14.37 -7.21 7.62
CA VAL A 169 12.98 -7.00 8.04
C VAL A 169 12.15 -6.56 6.85
N VAL A 170 10.92 -7.08 6.72
CA VAL A 170 9.92 -6.61 5.76
C VAL A 170 8.82 -5.91 6.54
N HIS A 171 8.61 -4.62 6.27
CA HIS A 171 7.64 -3.80 6.98
C HIS A 171 6.60 -3.28 5.99
N GLY A 172 5.34 -3.61 6.21
CA GLY A 172 4.23 -3.12 5.39
C GLY A 172 3.24 -2.31 6.19
N ILE A 173 2.61 -1.32 5.54
CA ILE A 173 1.55 -0.47 6.10
C ILE A 173 0.26 -0.68 5.31
N SER A 174 -0.87 -0.91 5.99
CA SER A 174 -2.21 -1.06 5.40
C SER A 174 -2.23 -2.18 4.33
N MET A 175 -2.50 -1.88 3.04
CA MET A 175 -2.38 -2.85 1.95
C MET A 175 -0.96 -3.46 1.88
N GLY A 176 0.09 -2.67 2.17
CA GLY A 176 1.45 -3.17 2.29
C GLY A 176 1.63 -4.15 3.44
N ALA A 177 0.94 -3.97 4.56
CA ALA A 177 0.94 -4.93 5.66
C ALA A 177 0.22 -6.23 5.27
N ALA A 178 -0.92 -6.14 4.60
CA ALA A 178 -1.59 -7.32 4.03
C ALA A 178 -0.68 -8.06 3.03
N THR A 179 0.03 -7.31 2.17
CA THR A 179 1.04 -7.87 1.26
C THR A 179 2.15 -8.59 2.05
N THR A 180 2.66 -7.97 3.13
CA THR A 180 3.71 -8.51 4.00
C THR A 180 3.25 -9.80 4.71
N MET A 181 2.01 -9.85 5.20
CA MET A 181 1.41 -11.09 5.71
C MET A 181 1.40 -12.20 4.66
N MET A 182 0.99 -11.90 3.43
CA MET A 182 0.97 -12.87 2.33
C MET A 182 2.40 -13.32 1.95
N VAL A 183 3.39 -12.40 1.98
CA VAL A 183 4.81 -12.71 1.80
C VAL A 183 5.30 -13.67 2.89
N SER A 184 4.91 -13.46 4.15
CA SER A 184 5.36 -14.29 5.26
C SER A 184 4.88 -15.75 5.16
N GLY A 185 3.80 -16.00 4.44
CA GLY A 185 3.27 -17.33 4.13
C GLY A 185 3.99 -18.07 2.99
N GLU A 186 4.84 -17.40 2.24
CA GLU A 186 5.63 -18.01 1.16
C GLU A 186 6.95 -18.60 1.71
N PRO A 187 7.64 -19.49 0.98
CA PRO A 187 8.96 -20.00 1.38
C PRO A 187 9.95 -18.85 1.57
N GLN A 188 10.55 -18.77 2.75
CA GLN A 188 11.45 -17.67 3.13
C GLN A 188 12.93 -18.01 2.99
N GLN A 189 13.71 -17.01 2.62
CA GLN A 189 15.17 -17.08 2.59
C GLN A 189 15.74 -16.88 4.00
N GLN A 190 16.92 -17.45 4.28
CA GLN A 190 17.56 -17.37 5.60
C GLN A 190 17.91 -15.95 6.05
N PHE A 191 18.09 -15.02 5.12
CA PHE A 191 18.36 -13.61 5.43
C PHE A 191 17.14 -12.87 6.00
N VAL A 192 15.93 -13.37 5.83
CA VAL A 192 14.71 -12.76 6.39
C VAL A 192 14.61 -13.10 7.87
N LYS A 193 14.49 -12.09 8.73
CA LYS A 193 14.49 -12.24 10.20
C LYS A 193 13.14 -11.98 10.83
N CYS A 194 12.39 -11.01 10.31
CA CYS A 194 11.04 -10.75 10.81
C CYS A 194 10.19 -9.99 9.77
N PHE A 195 8.89 -10.02 10.03
CA PHE A 195 7.89 -9.24 9.33
C PHE A 195 7.23 -8.28 10.32
N VAL A 196 6.96 -7.05 9.88
CA VAL A 196 6.24 -6.04 10.64
C VAL A 196 5.00 -5.65 9.85
N GLU A 197 3.86 -5.78 10.47
CA GLU A 197 2.55 -5.58 9.85
C GLU A 197 1.84 -4.45 10.59
N ASP A 198 1.75 -3.30 9.93
CA ASP A 198 1.12 -2.11 10.50
C ASP A 198 -0.26 -1.91 9.85
N CYS A 199 -1.33 -2.14 10.64
CA CYS A 199 -2.74 -1.99 10.27
C CYS A 199 -3.16 -2.74 8.98
N GLY A 200 -2.65 -3.97 8.77
CA GLY A 200 -3.03 -4.81 7.62
C GLY A 200 -4.40 -5.46 7.76
N TYR A 201 -4.98 -5.82 6.62
CA TYR A 201 -6.20 -6.62 6.55
C TYR A 201 -5.88 -8.08 6.22
N THR A 202 -6.68 -9.00 6.71
CA THR A 202 -6.55 -10.44 6.43
C THR A 202 -7.31 -10.87 5.18
N SER A 203 -8.26 -10.06 4.73
CA SER A 203 -9.12 -10.33 3.59
C SER A 203 -9.58 -9.01 2.95
N VAL A 204 -9.43 -8.89 1.64
CA VAL A 204 -9.96 -7.73 0.88
C VAL A 204 -11.49 -7.63 1.02
N TRP A 205 -12.18 -8.78 1.13
CA TRP A 205 -13.62 -8.80 1.35
C TRP A 205 -14.01 -8.19 2.70
N ASP A 206 -13.32 -8.54 3.77
CA ASP A 206 -13.60 -8.04 5.11
C ASP A 206 -13.28 -6.55 5.21
N GLU A 207 -12.19 -6.10 4.59
CA GLU A 207 -11.83 -4.68 4.50
C GLU A 207 -12.91 -3.88 3.78
N CYS A 208 -13.33 -4.30 2.59
CA CYS A 208 -14.39 -3.65 1.83
C CYS A 208 -15.73 -3.68 2.56
N SER A 209 -16.07 -4.79 3.21
CA SER A 209 -17.31 -4.94 3.97
C SER A 209 -17.32 -4.04 5.20
N SER A 210 -16.23 -3.93 5.91
CA SER A 210 -16.06 -3.04 7.07
C SER A 210 -16.19 -1.58 6.66
N TYR A 211 -15.60 -1.20 5.52
CA TYR A 211 -15.71 0.15 4.98
C TYR A 211 -17.15 0.50 4.57
N LEU A 212 -17.85 -0.41 3.91
CA LEU A 212 -19.27 -0.26 3.58
C LEU A 212 -20.12 -0.15 4.84
N HIS A 213 -19.88 -1.02 5.83
CA HIS A 213 -20.60 -0.96 7.11
C HIS A 213 -20.38 0.38 7.82
N PHE A 214 -19.14 0.87 7.85
CA PHE A 214 -18.82 2.21 8.39
C PHE A 214 -19.57 3.32 7.65
N LEU A 215 -19.59 3.32 6.32
CA LEU A 215 -20.33 4.32 5.52
C LEU A 215 -21.82 4.29 5.78
N PHE A 216 -22.42 3.12 5.94
CA PHE A 216 -23.85 2.98 6.24
C PHE A 216 -24.20 3.30 7.71
N CYS A 217 -23.32 2.94 8.66
CA CYS A 217 -23.53 3.24 10.08
C CYS A 217 -23.32 4.73 10.39
N THR A 218 -22.40 5.43 9.74
CA THR A 218 -22.20 6.87 9.97
C THR A 218 -23.37 7.73 9.47
N GLN A 219 -24.21 7.23 8.58
CA GLN A 219 -25.46 7.90 8.21
C GLN A 219 -26.55 7.78 9.29
N GLN A 220 -26.45 6.82 10.22
CA GLN A 220 -27.41 6.66 11.33
C GLN A 220 -26.96 7.29 12.65
N VAL A 221 -25.65 7.55 12.81
CA VAL A 221 -25.15 8.23 13.99
C VAL A 221 -25.07 9.74 13.64
N GLY A 222 -26.13 10.45 13.97
CA GLY A 222 -26.18 11.91 13.89
C GLY A 222 -24.96 12.51 14.57
N TYR A 223 -24.35 13.45 13.87
CA TYR A 223 -23.27 14.35 14.24
C TYR A 223 -23.02 14.43 15.75
N VAL A 224 -22.08 13.69 16.28
CA VAL A 224 -21.55 13.94 17.63
C VAL A 224 -20.62 15.15 17.51
N LYS A 225 -21.18 16.31 17.83
CA LYS A 225 -20.46 17.57 17.96
C LYS A 225 -19.27 17.32 18.92
N ARG A 226 -18.04 17.41 18.44
CA ARG A 226 -16.85 17.41 19.28
C ARG A 226 -16.93 18.63 20.19
N ASN A 227 -17.31 18.44 21.45
CA ASN A 227 -17.01 19.42 22.47
C ASN A 227 -15.54 19.23 22.87
N THR A 228 -14.84 20.34 22.98
CA THR A 228 -13.41 20.46 23.30
C THR A 228 -13.06 20.08 24.73
N ASP A 229 -13.97 19.45 25.47
CA ASP A 229 -13.74 19.04 26.86
C ASP A 229 -13.71 17.50 26.91
N GLY A 230 -12.52 16.99 27.23
CA GLY A 230 -12.19 15.58 27.19
C GLY A 230 -13.13 14.68 28.00
N ILE A 231 -13.80 13.78 27.32
CA ILE A 231 -14.50 12.64 27.94
C ILE A 231 -14.06 11.36 27.27
N LEU A 232 -13.45 10.49 28.07
CA LEU A 232 -13.15 9.10 27.74
C LEU A 232 -14.44 8.35 27.39
N MET A 233 -14.50 7.77 26.19
CA MET A 233 -15.57 6.83 25.87
C MET A 233 -15.27 5.46 26.48
N LYS A 234 -16.25 4.91 27.24
CA LYS A 234 -16.28 3.51 27.60
C LYS A 234 -16.75 2.68 26.40
N PRO A 235 -16.16 1.49 26.16
CA PRO A 235 -16.66 0.59 25.12
C PRO A 235 -18.05 0.04 25.49
N PRO A 236 -18.91 -0.26 24.53
CA PRO A 236 -20.18 -0.95 24.78
C PRO A 236 -19.93 -2.41 25.20
N HIS A 237 -20.78 -2.88 26.10
CA HIS A 237 -20.82 -4.27 26.58
C HIS A 237 -21.26 -5.25 25.51
#